data_bac30ebc827b689fd35ea7bbfa58286a
#
_entry.id   bac30ebc827b689fd35ea7bbfa58286a
#
_cell.length_a   1.000
_cell.length_b   1.000
_cell.length_c   1.000
_cell.angle_alpha   90.00
_cell.angle_beta   90.00
_cell.angle_gamma   90.00
#
_symmetry.space_group_name_H-M   'P 1'
#
loop_
_entity.id
_entity.type
_entity.pdbx_description
1 polymer ?
#
loop_
_entity_poly.entity_id
_entity_poly.type
_entity_poly.pdbx_seq_one_letter_code
_entity_poly.pdbx_strand_id
1 'polypeptide(L)'
;MAAKIRKGDRVMVLSGREKGRSGEVFEVRPDENRALVRGINMVKRHQKQSAQQEGGIISKEAPVHLSNLAYVGKDGKPTRVGFKIRTDGTKVRVAKRSGAEIDG
;
A
#
# COMPACT_ATOMS: atom_id res chain seq x y z
N MET A 1 -16.90 -5.37 0.25
CA MET A 1 -15.80 -6.30 -0.02
C MET A 1 -14.64 -6.06 0.93
N ALA A 2 -14.01 -7.13 1.38
CA ALA A 2 -12.82 -6.99 2.21
C ALA A 2 -11.64 -6.56 1.35
N ALA A 3 -10.86 -5.60 1.81
CA ALA A 3 -9.69 -5.11 1.08
C ALA A 3 -8.51 -6.06 1.25
N LYS A 4 -7.82 -6.36 0.16
CA LYS A 4 -6.62 -7.18 0.20
C LYS A 4 -5.42 -6.42 0.76
N ILE A 5 -5.37 -5.12 0.53
CA ILE A 5 -4.31 -4.24 1.07
C ILE A 5 -4.98 -3.20 1.95
N ARG A 6 -4.42 -3.00 3.13
CA ARG A 6 -4.96 -2.09 4.14
C ARG A 6 -3.89 -1.13 4.64
N LYS A 7 -4.35 -0.03 5.25
CA LYS A 7 -3.47 0.91 5.95
C LYS A 7 -2.62 0.18 6.98
N GLY A 8 -1.33 0.47 6.99
CA GLY A 8 -0.38 -0.17 7.88
C GLY A 8 0.35 -1.37 7.28
N ASP A 9 -0.12 -1.87 6.13
CA ASP A 9 0.53 -2.98 5.46
C ASP A 9 1.86 -2.55 4.84
N ARG A 10 2.84 -3.45 4.88
CA ARG A 10 4.05 -3.26 4.10
C ARG A 10 3.85 -3.88 2.73
N VAL A 11 4.15 -3.11 1.69
CA VAL A 11 3.94 -3.53 0.30
C VAL A 11 5.18 -3.28 -0.53
N MET A 12 5.27 -3.98 -1.66
CA MET A 12 6.35 -3.82 -2.64
C MET A 12 5.76 -3.43 -3.99
N VAL A 13 6.44 -2.52 -4.69
CA VAL A 13 6.03 -2.11 -6.02
C VAL A 13 6.45 -3.18 -7.03
N LEU A 14 5.51 -3.60 -7.87
CA LEU A 14 5.70 -4.71 -8.81
C LEU A 14 6.21 -4.29 -10.18
N SER A 15 5.98 -3.05 -10.58
CA SER A 15 6.37 -2.59 -11.91
C SER A 15 6.66 -1.10 -11.92
N GLY A 16 7.25 -0.63 -13.02
CA GLY A 16 7.56 0.77 -13.22
C GLY A 16 8.92 1.15 -12.66
N ARG A 17 9.11 2.45 -12.52
CA ARG A 17 10.38 3.06 -12.12
C ARG A 17 10.85 2.59 -10.75
N GLU A 18 9.93 2.30 -9.85
CA GLU A 18 10.23 1.94 -8.47
C GLU A 18 10.07 0.46 -8.17
N LYS A 19 10.01 -0.37 -9.20
CA LYS A 19 9.91 -1.83 -9.05
C LYS A 19 10.93 -2.35 -8.03
N GLY A 20 10.46 -3.15 -7.09
CA GLY A 20 11.30 -3.74 -6.05
C GLY A 20 11.42 -2.91 -4.79
N ARG A 21 10.98 -1.65 -4.81
CA ARG A 21 10.96 -0.83 -3.60
C ARG A 21 9.77 -1.19 -2.72
N SER A 22 9.95 -1.09 -1.42
CA SER A 22 8.89 -1.39 -0.47
C SER A 22 8.64 -0.20 0.46
N GLY A 23 7.46 -0.18 1.03
CA GLY A 23 7.09 0.86 1.97
C GLY A 23 5.80 0.51 2.70
N GLU A 24 5.41 1.36 3.64
CA GLU A 24 4.19 1.19 4.43
C GLU A 24 3.05 1.98 3.81
N VAL A 25 1.90 1.33 3.69
CA VAL A 25 0.66 1.99 3.23
C VAL A 25 0.14 2.88 4.35
N PHE A 26 -0.03 4.17 4.07
CA PHE A 26 -0.59 5.09 5.06
C PHE A 26 -2.01 5.57 4.70
N GLU A 27 -2.48 5.28 3.51
CA GLU A 27 -3.86 5.57 3.11
C GLU A 27 -4.27 4.64 1.98
N VAL A 28 -5.50 4.16 2.00
CA VAL A 28 -6.08 3.38 0.91
C VAL A 28 -7.31 4.12 0.39
N ARG A 29 -7.42 4.19 -0.93
CA ARG A 29 -8.57 4.79 -1.63
C ARG A 29 -9.28 3.69 -2.43
N PRO A 30 -10.18 2.94 -1.79
CA PRO A 30 -10.81 1.78 -2.45
C PRO A 30 -11.59 2.15 -3.70
N ASP A 31 -12.25 3.31 -3.70
CA ASP A 31 -13.05 3.76 -4.83
C ASP A 31 -12.21 3.99 -6.09
N GLU A 32 -10.94 4.32 -5.91
CA GLU A 32 -10.00 4.56 -6.99
C GLU A 32 -9.10 3.36 -7.25
N ASN A 33 -9.19 2.30 -6.46
CA ASN A 33 -8.28 1.16 -6.48
C ASN A 33 -6.82 1.58 -6.33
N ARG A 34 -6.56 2.54 -5.44
CA ARG A 34 -5.23 3.10 -5.24
C ARG A 34 -4.88 3.19 -3.76
N ALA A 35 -3.59 3.27 -3.49
CA ALA A 35 -3.07 3.45 -2.13
C ALA A 35 -1.90 4.41 -2.15
N LEU A 36 -1.71 5.10 -1.03
CA LEU A 36 -0.56 5.95 -0.80
C LEU A 36 0.43 5.19 0.06
N VAL A 37 1.66 5.07 -0.44
CA VAL A 37 2.73 4.32 0.21
C VAL A 37 3.86 5.27 0.54
N ARG A 38 4.38 5.22 1.77
CA ARG A 38 5.43 6.14 2.21
C ARG A 38 6.68 6.02 1.35
N GLY A 39 7.13 7.16 0.84
CA GLY A 39 8.34 7.26 0.04
C GLY A 39 8.23 6.69 -1.37
N ILE A 40 7.04 6.25 -1.78
CA ILE A 40 6.82 5.64 -3.09
C ILE A 40 6.01 6.59 -3.97
N ASN A 41 6.37 6.62 -5.25
CA ASN A 41 5.71 7.44 -6.27
C ASN A 41 5.71 8.92 -5.90
N MET A 42 6.87 9.39 -5.43
CA MET A 42 7.04 10.78 -5.03
C MET A 42 6.93 11.69 -6.23
N VAL A 43 6.09 12.70 -6.10
CA VAL A 43 5.95 13.75 -7.11
C VAL A 43 6.28 15.09 -6.49
N LYS A 44 6.90 15.96 -7.28
CA LYS A 44 7.20 17.32 -6.86
C LYS A 44 6.09 18.24 -7.33
N ARG A 45 5.56 19.03 -6.42
CA ARG A 45 4.56 20.02 -6.72
C ARG A 45 5.08 21.41 -6.39
N HIS A 46 4.88 22.34 -7.32
CA HIS A 46 5.14 23.74 -7.07
C HIS A 46 3.91 24.33 -6.40
N GLN A 47 4.07 24.78 -5.15
CA GLN A 47 2.97 25.28 -4.36
C GLN A 47 3.03 26.79 -4.26
N LYS A 48 1.88 27.45 -4.44
CA LYS A 48 1.80 28.90 -4.29
C LYS A 48 1.91 29.28 -2.82
N GLN A 49 2.59 30.39 -2.55
CA GLN A 49 2.66 30.97 -1.22
C GLN A 49 1.27 31.44 -0.79
N SER A 50 0.92 31.16 0.46
CA SER A 50 -0.33 31.60 1.03
C SER A 50 -0.09 32.12 2.45
N ALA A 51 -1.14 32.70 3.06
CA ALA A 51 -1.05 33.21 4.42
C ALA A 51 -0.68 32.12 5.46
N GLN A 52 -0.91 30.86 5.13
CA GLN A 52 -0.69 29.73 6.03
C GLN A 52 0.44 28.81 5.59
N GLN A 53 0.98 29.02 4.40
CA GLN A 53 2.03 28.17 3.83
C GLN A 53 3.04 28.99 3.06
N GLU A 54 4.29 28.61 3.16
CA GLU A 54 5.31 29.13 2.25
C GLU A 54 5.17 28.46 0.90
N GLY A 55 5.41 29.21 -0.16
CA GLY A 55 5.47 28.66 -1.50
C GLY A 55 6.71 27.82 -1.70
N GLY A 56 6.81 27.14 -2.81
CA GLY A 56 7.98 26.37 -3.19
C GLY A 56 7.65 25.01 -3.76
N ILE A 57 8.67 24.17 -3.80
CA ILE A 57 8.54 22.80 -4.33
C ILE A 57 8.36 21.83 -3.16
N ILE A 58 7.25 21.10 -3.18
CA ILE A 58 6.93 20.11 -2.16
C ILE A 58 6.93 18.73 -2.79
N SER A 59 7.57 17.77 -2.12
CA SER A 59 7.51 16.37 -2.54
C SER A 59 6.41 15.66 -1.76
N LYS A 60 5.49 15.03 -2.47
CA LYS A 60 4.39 14.25 -1.87
C LYS A 60 4.25 12.93 -2.55
N GLU A 61 3.77 11.93 -1.81
CA GLU A 61 3.43 10.65 -2.40
C GLU A 61 2.19 10.79 -3.29
N ALA A 62 2.25 10.23 -4.49
CA ALA A 62 1.10 10.13 -5.37
C ALA A 62 0.50 8.73 -5.24
N PRO A 63 -0.82 8.58 -5.48
CA PRO A 63 -1.46 7.27 -5.37
C PRO A 63 -0.88 6.26 -6.35
N VAL A 64 -0.74 5.01 -5.89
CA VAL A 64 -0.28 3.87 -6.69
C VAL A 64 -1.45 2.90 -6.84
N HIS A 65 -1.66 2.39 -8.05
CA HIS A 65 -2.73 1.43 -8.29
C HIS A 65 -2.48 0.15 -7.48
N LEU A 66 -3.54 -0.38 -6.85
CA LEU A 66 -3.42 -1.55 -5.98
C LEU A 66 -2.87 -2.78 -6.72
N SER A 67 -3.19 -2.94 -8.01
CA SER A 67 -2.68 -4.05 -8.82
C SER A 67 -1.17 -4.02 -8.97
N ASN A 68 -0.54 -2.88 -8.71
CA ASN A 68 0.90 -2.69 -8.82
C ASN A 68 1.63 -2.91 -7.50
N LEU A 69 0.91 -3.32 -6.46
CA LEU A 69 1.45 -3.52 -5.13
C LEU A 69 1.25 -4.97 -4.70
N ALA A 70 2.23 -5.53 -4.00
CA ALA A 70 2.12 -6.84 -3.36
C ALA A 70 2.39 -6.71 -1.87
N TYR A 71 1.64 -7.44 -1.07
CA TYR A 71 1.87 -7.49 0.36
C TYR A 71 3.24 -8.12 0.66
N VAL A 72 3.97 -7.55 1.59
CA VAL A 72 5.26 -8.07 2.02
C VAL A 72 5.09 -8.74 3.37
N GLY A 73 5.36 -10.05 3.43
CA GLY A 73 5.26 -10.80 4.66
C GLY A 73 6.45 -10.62 5.58
N LYS A 74 6.46 -11.35 6.69
CA LYS A 74 7.54 -11.29 7.67
C LYS A 74 8.89 -11.72 7.11
N ASP A 75 8.87 -12.52 6.04
CA ASP A 75 10.07 -12.97 5.35
C ASP A 75 10.68 -11.92 4.42
N GLY A 76 10.03 -10.75 4.31
CA GLY A 76 10.49 -9.66 3.45
C GLY A 76 10.21 -9.87 1.97
N LYS A 77 9.46 -10.90 1.61
CA LYS A 77 9.18 -11.22 0.21
C LYS A 77 7.73 -10.89 -0.16
N PRO A 78 7.51 -10.44 -1.40
CA PRO A 78 6.15 -10.13 -1.84
C PRO A 78 5.31 -11.39 -2.00
N THR A 79 4.03 -11.28 -1.66
CA THR A 79 3.08 -12.37 -1.81
C THR A 79 1.71 -11.82 -2.20
N ARG A 80 0.90 -12.68 -2.78
CA ARG A 80 -0.50 -12.36 -3.01
C ARG A 80 -1.28 -12.55 -1.71
N VAL A 81 -2.34 -11.77 -1.56
CA VAL A 81 -3.24 -11.86 -0.43
C VAL A 81 -4.48 -12.64 -0.85
N GLY A 82 -4.83 -13.65 -0.08
CA GLY A 82 -6.09 -14.36 -0.19
C GLY A 82 -6.90 -14.22 1.09
N PHE A 83 -8.01 -14.92 1.16
CA PHE A 83 -8.87 -14.91 2.32
C PHE A 83 -9.13 -16.33 2.81
N LYS A 84 -9.27 -16.46 4.11
CA LYS A 84 -9.60 -17.71 4.77
C LYS A 84 -10.75 -17.44 5.74
N ILE A 85 -11.68 -18.39 5.83
CA ILE A 85 -12.76 -18.31 6.81
C ILE A 85 -12.40 -19.22 7.97
N ARG A 86 -12.31 -18.63 9.16
CA ARG A 86 -12.04 -19.40 10.39
C ARG A 86 -13.26 -20.21 10.79
N THR A 87 -13.06 -21.16 11.70
CA THR A 87 -14.12 -22.01 12.22
C THR A 87 -15.26 -21.22 12.87
N ASP A 88 -14.96 -20.03 13.39
CA ASP A 88 -15.98 -19.13 13.97
C ASP A 88 -16.72 -18.28 12.92
N GLY A 89 -16.41 -18.45 11.63
CA GLY A 89 -17.01 -17.69 10.56
C GLY A 89 -16.31 -16.39 10.22
N THR A 90 -15.25 -16.04 10.92
CA THR A 90 -14.50 -14.80 10.66
C THR A 90 -13.64 -14.93 9.42
N LYS A 91 -13.70 -13.91 8.55
CA LYS A 91 -12.89 -13.84 7.35
C LYS A 91 -11.58 -13.11 7.64
N VAL A 92 -10.45 -13.74 7.37
CA VAL A 92 -9.13 -13.16 7.59
C VAL A 92 -8.31 -13.21 6.32
N ARG A 93 -7.35 -12.29 6.20
CA ARG A 93 -6.42 -12.29 5.09
C ARG A 93 -5.30 -13.29 5.36
N VAL A 94 -4.84 -13.95 4.30
CA VAL A 94 -3.71 -14.86 4.38
C VAL A 94 -2.70 -14.52 3.29
N ALA A 95 -1.43 -14.71 3.60
CA ALA A 95 -0.36 -14.62 2.62
C ALA A 95 -0.32 -15.94 1.85
N LYS A 96 -0.68 -15.91 0.58
CA LYS A 96 -0.79 -17.14 -0.22
C LYS A 96 0.50 -17.91 -0.31
N ARG A 97 1.63 -17.22 -0.27
CA ARG A 97 2.93 -17.85 -0.37
C ARG A 97 3.25 -18.76 0.80
N SER A 98 2.92 -18.34 2.01
CA SER A 98 3.23 -19.10 3.24
C SER A 98 2.02 -19.73 3.88
N GLY A 99 0.82 -19.31 3.52
CA GLY A 99 -0.42 -19.70 4.17
C GLY A 99 -0.64 -19.05 5.52
N ALA A 100 0.24 -18.14 5.93
CA ALA A 100 0.14 -17.47 7.22
C ALA A 100 -0.99 -16.43 7.24
N GLU A 101 -1.71 -16.37 8.34
CA GLU A 101 -2.72 -15.35 8.55
C GLU A 101 -2.05 -13.97 8.74
N ILE A 102 -2.55 -12.96 8.03
CA ILE A 102 -2.01 -11.61 8.13
C ILE A 102 -2.59 -10.88 9.33
N ASP A 103 -3.87 -11.07 9.58
CA ASP A 103 -4.62 -10.36 10.61
C ASP A 103 -4.82 -11.18 11.88
N GLY A 104 -4.12 -12.29 11.98
CA GLY A 104 -4.27 -13.21 13.11
C GLY A 104 -3.53 -12.82 14.35
#